data_28dc627cab638f783a8ec373b5e069d1
#
_entry.id   28dc627cab638f783a8ec373b5e069d1
#
_cell.length_a   1.000
_cell.length_b   1.000
_cell.length_c   1.000
_cell.angle_alpha   90.00
_cell.angle_beta   90.00
_cell.angle_gamma   90.00
#
_symmetry.space_group_name_H-M   'P 1'
#
loop_
_entity.id
_entity.type
_entity.pdbx_description
1 polymer ?
#
loop_
_entity_poly.entity_id
_entity_poly.type
_entity_poly.pdbx_seq_one_letter_code
_entity_poly.pdbx_strand_id
1 'polypeptide(L)'
;MYVQDHDLRNHLVSRGNEIGHSKTQASFNTLTALAFLISAWTGDIPFQQGMILLGVLATIWSIIDIQKAFIKPYNHEILWKEIKSMDQIKHKFSLIAVKDTFCEYSNRFLVYWDERWECWLLLNFRTPDNNEVEVLARRTAETLHVPAAETKLQWQDVQVHTKFSVSDRIRKVYEHNLYMAKITSWPDALKQRQFVLDGVEYKWMTLREMKNDSNIMKKNRDVVTMLEKEAA
;
A
#
# COMPACT_ATOMS: atom_id res chain seq x y z
N MET A 1 0.16 10.77 -1.55
CA MET A 1 -0.99 9.94 -1.97
C MET A 1 -0.45 8.70 -2.66
N TYR A 2 -0.80 7.54 -2.15
CA TYR A 2 -0.44 6.26 -2.76
C TYR A 2 -1.71 5.43 -2.95
N VAL A 3 -2.13 5.28 -4.20
CA VAL A 3 -3.25 4.44 -4.60
C VAL A 3 -2.70 3.36 -5.53
N GLN A 4 -3.08 2.11 -5.29
CA GLN A 4 -2.67 1.04 -6.21
C GLN A 4 -3.36 1.22 -7.56
N ASP A 5 -2.60 1.11 -8.65
CA ASP A 5 -3.11 1.29 -10.02
C ASP A 5 -4.30 0.38 -10.33
N HIS A 6 -4.23 -0.88 -9.86
CA HIS A 6 -5.32 -1.84 -10.01
C HIS A 6 -6.62 -1.39 -9.32
N ASP A 7 -6.52 -0.89 -8.08
CA ASP A 7 -7.68 -0.44 -7.32
C ASP A 7 -8.30 0.81 -7.95
N LEU A 8 -7.43 1.76 -8.37
CA LEU A 8 -7.86 2.95 -9.08
C LEU A 8 -8.57 2.61 -10.39
N ARG A 9 -7.99 1.71 -11.19
CA ARG A 9 -8.57 1.26 -12.46
C ARG A 9 -9.92 0.58 -12.25
N ASN A 10 -10.02 -0.35 -11.31
CA ASN A 10 -11.27 -1.02 -10.99
C ASN A 10 -12.34 -0.03 -10.53
N HIS A 11 -11.96 0.94 -9.71
CA HIS A 11 -12.88 1.99 -9.25
C HIS A 11 -13.38 2.85 -10.42
N LEU A 12 -12.49 3.32 -11.29
CA LEU A 12 -12.85 4.12 -12.47
C LEU A 12 -13.75 3.33 -13.43
N VAL A 13 -13.46 2.04 -13.66
CA VAL A 13 -14.30 1.17 -14.49
C VAL A 13 -15.68 0.98 -13.89
N SER A 14 -15.77 0.73 -12.57
CA SER A 14 -17.07 0.56 -11.89
C SER A 14 -17.95 1.82 -11.92
N ARG A 15 -17.32 3.01 -12.00
CA ARG A 15 -17.99 4.31 -12.04
C ARG A 15 -18.10 4.91 -13.45
N GLY A 16 -17.59 4.20 -14.47
CA GLY A 16 -17.53 4.71 -15.86
C GLY A 16 -18.86 5.22 -16.40
N ASN A 17 -19.99 4.60 -16.00
CA ASN A 17 -21.33 5.00 -16.40
C ASN A 17 -21.88 6.22 -15.62
N GLU A 18 -21.20 6.65 -14.56
CA GLU A 18 -21.62 7.79 -13.71
C GLU A 18 -20.78 9.04 -13.97
N ILE A 19 -19.57 8.86 -14.51
CA ILE A 19 -18.62 9.92 -14.81
C ILE A 19 -19.01 10.60 -16.15
N GLY A 20 -19.04 11.93 -16.14
CA GLY A 20 -19.17 12.71 -17.38
C GLY A 20 -20.60 13.24 -17.68
N HIS A 21 -21.58 12.98 -16.83
CA HIS A 21 -22.91 13.58 -16.99
C HIS A 21 -22.93 15.03 -16.53
N SER A 22 -22.79 15.97 -17.48
CA SER A 22 -22.91 17.40 -17.20
C SER A 22 -24.38 17.83 -17.17
N LYS A 23 -24.77 18.61 -16.14
CA LYS A 23 -26.12 19.19 -16.05
C LYS A 23 -26.49 20.01 -17.27
N THR A 24 -25.54 20.79 -17.78
CA THR A 24 -25.72 21.61 -18.97
C THR A 24 -25.99 20.77 -20.21
N GLN A 25 -25.19 19.70 -20.40
CA GLN A 25 -25.34 18.79 -21.53
C GLN A 25 -26.67 18.02 -21.46
N ALA A 26 -27.04 17.50 -20.28
CA ALA A 26 -28.31 16.82 -20.08
C ALA A 26 -29.51 17.73 -20.37
N SER A 27 -29.46 18.97 -19.90
CA SER A 27 -30.53 19.96 -20.18
C SER A 27 -30.61 20.28 -21.67
N PHE A 28 -29.45 20.49 -22.32
CA PHE A 28 -29.40 20.76 -23.76
C PHE A 28 -29.96 19.59 -24.59
N ASN A 29 -29.55 18.36 -24.28
CA ASN A 29 -30.05 17.15 -24.94
C ASN A 29 -31.56 17.01 -24.81
N THR A 30 -32.13 17.33 -23.63
CA THR A 30 -33.57 17.26 -23.40
C THR A 30 -34.33 18.31 -24.19
N LEU A 31 -33.85 19.55 -24.21
CA LEU A 31 -34.47 20.61 -25.01
C LEU A 31 -34.43 20.25 -26.49
N THR A 32 -33.32 19.69 -26.99
CA THR A 32 -33.17 19.26 -28.36
C THR A 32 -34.12 18.11 -28.70
N ALA A 33 -34.26 17.11 -27.83
CA ALA A 33 -35.17 15.98 -28.02
C ALA A 33 -36.65 16.44 -28.06
N LEU A 34 -37.01 17.36 -27.15
CA LEU A 34 -38.38 17.93 -27.14
C LEU A 34 -38.67 18.75 -28.42
N ALA A 35 -37.74 19.62 -28.83
CA ALA A 35 -37.86 20.41 -30.04
C ALA A 35 -38.00 19.51 -31.27
N PHE A 36 -37.20 18.43 -31.34
CA PHE A 36 -37.32 17.43 -32.41
C PHE A 36 -38.68 16.72 -32.41
N LEU A 37 -39.18 16.30 -31.25
CA LEU A 37 -40.48 15.66 -31.11
C LEU A 37 -41.63 16.59 -31.55
N ILE A 38 -41.60 17.87 -31.14
CA ILE A 38 -42.59 18.88 -31.55
C ILE A 38 -42.53 19.07 -33.05
N SER A 39 -41.33 19.21 -33.63
CA SER A 39 -41.17 19.39 -35.08
C SER A 39 -41.68 18.18 -35.88
N ALA A 40 -41.44 16.96 -35.39
CA ALA A 40 -41.95 15.74 -36.01
C ALA A 40 -43.48 15.62 -35.92
N TRP A 41 -44.10 16.16 -34.87
CA TRP A 41 -45.56 16.16 -34.67
C TRP A 41 -46.27 17.20 -35.56
N THR A 42 -45.71 18.38 -35.69
CA THR A 42 -46.32 19.50 -36.40
C THR A 42 -45.94 19.60 -37.88
N GLY A 43 -44.89 18.94 -38.28
CA GLY A 43 -44.37 18.98 -39.67
C GLY A 43 -45.03 17.94 -40.59
N ASP A 44 -45.28 18.33 -41.85
CA ASP A 44 -45.74 17.41 -42.89
C ASP A 44 -44.49 16.76 -43.53
N ILE A 45 -43.93 15.76 -42.82
CA ILE A 45 -42.64 15.19 -43.17
C ILE A 45 -42.84 13.74 -43.68
N PRO A 46 -42.17 13.30 -44.77
CA PRO A 46 -42.16 11.90 -45.16
C PRO A 46 -41.72 11.00 -43.99
N PHE A 47 -42.45 9.91 -43.78
CA PHE A 47 -42.21 8.99 -42.63
C PHE A 47 -42.48 9.58 -41.23
N GLN A 48 -43.41 10.52 -41.10
CA GLN A 48 -43.78 11.20 -39.87
C GLN A 48 -43.91 10.27 -38.63
N GLN A 49 -44.57 9.11 -38.80
CA GLN A 49 -44.72 8.14 -37.68
C GLN A 49 -43.40 7.60 -37.18
N GLY A 50 -42.44 7.32 -38.07
CA GLY A 50 -41.07 6.88 -37.69
C GLY A 50 -40.30 7.97 -36.96
N MET A 51 -40.45 9.23 -37.39
CA MET A 51 -39.80 10.38 -36.76
C MET A 51 -40.37 10.67 -35.38
N ILE A 52 -41.68 10.53 -35.18
CA ILE A 52 -42.34 10.64 -33.86
C ILE A 52 -41.80 9.54 -32.92
N LEU A 53 -41.70 8.28 -33.38
CA LEU A 53 -41.18 7.19 -32.58
C LEU A 53 -39.73 7.46 -32.13
N LEU A 54 -38.87 7.92 -33.00
CA LEU A 54 -37.50 8.30 -32.70
C LEU A 54 -37.45 9.47 -31.69
N GLY A 55 -38.32 10.47 -31.85
CA GLY A 55 -38.46 11.60 -30.93
C GLY A 55 -38.87 11.16 -29.54
N VAL A 56 -39.80 10.23 -29.41
CA VAL A 56 -40.23 9.65 -28.15
C VAL A 56 -39.05 8.91 -27.47
N LEU A 57 -38.34 8.06 -28.20
CA LEU A 57 -37.19 7.32 -27.70
C LEU A 57 -36.07 8.27 -27.24
N ALA A 58 -35.77 9.32 -28.01
CA ALA A 58 -34.79 10.34 -27.65
C ALA A 58 -35.20 11.11 -26.39
N THR A 59 -36.48 11.41 -26.22
CA THR A 59 -37.02 12.09 -25.03
C THR A 59 -36.90 11.20 -23.78
N ILE A 60 -37.26 9.92 -23.90
CA ILE A 60 -37.10 8.95 -22.80
C ILE A 60 -35.64 8.87 -22.37
N TRP A 61 -34.72 8.74 -23.35
CA TRP A 61 -33.29 8.69 -23.08
C TRP A 61 -32.77 9.95 -22.38
N SER A 62 -33.21 11.12 -22.85
CA SER A 62 -32.80 12.40 -22.26
C SER A 62 -33.35 12.62 -20.84
N ILE A 63 -34.53 12.08 -20.51
CA ILE A 63 -35.06 12.08 -19.14
C ILE A 63 -34.17 11.24 -18.20
N ILE A 64 -33.69 10.08 -18.67
CA ILE A 64 -32.75 9.25 -17.90
C ILE A 64 -31.43 10.00 -17.64
N ASP A 65 -30.92 10.74 -18.65
CA ASP A 65 -29.73 11.55 -18.49
C ASP A 65 -29.91 12.70 -17.50
N ILE A 66 -31.07 13.37 -17.51
CA ILE A 66 -31.43 14.39 -16.51
C ILE A 66 -31.47 13.78 -15.11
N GLN A 67 -32.14 12.64 -14.94
CA GLN A 67 -32.20 11.98 -13.65
C GLN A 67 -30.78 11.67 -13.11
N LYS A 68 -29.88 11.14 -13.95
CA LYS A 68 -28.49 10.89 -13.56
C LYS A 68 -27.76 12.17 -13.20
N ALA A 69 -27.89 13.24 -13.98
CA ALA A 69 -27.18 14.48 -13.79
C ALA A 69 -27.64 15.29 -12.57
N PHE A 70 -28.94 15.22 -12.20
CA PHE A 70 -29.55 16.04 -11.15
C PHE A 70 -29.83 15.28 -9.86
N ILE A 71 -30.24 14.03 -9.92
CA ILE A 71 -30.63 13.25 -8.73
C ILE A 71 -29.40 12.57 -8.10
N LYS A 72 -28.45 12.11 -8.93
CA LYS A 72 -27.21 11.48 -8.48
C LYS A 72 -26.00 12.10 -9.18
N PRO A 73 -25.71 13.38 -8.93
CA PRO A 73 -24.59 14.03 -9.58
C PRO A 73 -23.28 13.41 -9.08
N TYR A 74 -22.66 12.57 -9.90
CA TYR A 74 -21.32 12.07 -9.67
C TYR A 74 -20.33 13.06 -10.29
N ASN A 75 -19.85 14.00 -9.48
CA ASN A 75 -18.94 15.05 -9.91
C ASN A 75 -17.47 14.72 -9.55
N HIS A 76 -16.55 15.51 -10.08
CA HIS A 76 -15.12 15.38 -9.82
C HIS A 76 -14.75 15.45 -8.33
N GLU A 77 -15.53 16.15 -7.50
CA GLU A 77 -15.27 16.23 -6.06
C GLU A 77 -15.59 14.94 -5.33
N ILE A 78 -16.67 14.25 -5.73
CA ILE A 78 -17.04 12.95 -5.18
C ILE A 78 -15.99 11.92 -5.60
N LEU A 79 -15.64 11.91 -6.89
CA LEU A 79 -14.57 11.05 -7.42
C LEU A 79 -13.25 11.30 -6.67
N TRP A 80 -12.88 12.58 -6.46
CA TRP A 80 -11.68 12.93 -5.72
C TRP A 80 -11.71 12.47 -4.25
N LYS A 81 -12.84 12.63 -3.57
CA LYS A 81 -13.03 12.10 -2.21
C LYS A 81 -12.91 10.60 -2.14
N GLU A 82 -13.50 9.88 -3.09
CA GLU A 82 -13.41 8.43 -3.17
C GLU A 82 -11.96 8.00 -3.44
N ILE A 83 -11.26 8.59 -4.41
CA ILE A 83 -9.84 8.34 -4.67
C ILE A 83 -8.99 8.65 -3.43
N LYS A 84 -9.27 9.76 -2.75
CA LYS A 84 -8.56 10.12 -1.51
C LYS A 84 -8.83 9.14 -0.36
N SER A 85 -10.03 8.56 -0.30
CA SER A 85 -10.36 7.52 0.68
C SER A 85 -9.63 6.19 0.41
N MET A 86 -9.20 5.98 -0.84
CA MET A 86 -8.37 4.84 -1.24
C MET A 86 -6.88 5.09 -0.97
N ASP A 87 -6.51 6.33 -0.58
CA ASP A 87 -5.14 6.69 -0.26
C ASP A 87 -4.67 5.87 0.95
N GLN A 88 -3.76 4.98 0.68
CA GLN A 88 -3.19 4.12 1.71
C GLN A 88 -1.98 4.82 2.32
N ILE A 89 -2.05 5.07 3.62
CA ILE A 89 -0.91 5.63 4.34
C ILE A 89 0.27 4.66 4.22
N LYS A 90 1.32 5.12 3.54
CA LYS A 90 2.54 4.35 3.36
C LYS A 90 3.36 4.42 4.64
N HIS A 91 3.44 3.31 5.35
CA HIS A 91 4.28 3.17 6.52
C HIS A 91 5.67 2.72 6.11
N LYS A 92 6.66 3.61 6.25
CA LYS A 92 8.05 3.30 5.94
C LYS A 92 8.77 2.75 7.15
N PHE A 93 9.33 1.55 7.01
CA PHE A 93 10.13 0.89 8.01
C PHE A 93 11.48 0.45 7.44
N SER A 94 12.52 0.67 8.22
CA SER A 94 13.88 0.20 7.94
C SER A 94 14.12 -1.07 8.74
N LEU A 95 14.30 -2.18 8.03
CA LEU A 95 14.62 -3.49 8.59
C LEU A 95 16.14 -3.65 8.63
N ILE A 96 16.67 -3.96 9.81
CA ILE A 96 18.12 -4.10 10.00
C ILE A 96 18.45 -5.57 10.20
N ALA A 97 19.06 -6.17 9.19
CA ALA A 97 19.60 -7.52 9.24
C ALA A 97 20.99 -7.49 9.82
N VAL A 98 21.11 -7.67 11.12
CA VAL A 98 22.39 -7.71 11.83
C VAL A 98 22.99 -9.09 11.66
N LYS A 99 24.09 -9.18 10.90
CA LYS A 99 24.78 -10.43 10.64
C LYS A 99 25.75 -10.77 11.78
N ASP A 100 25.80 -12.05 12.15
CA ASP A 100 26.80 -12.59 13.05
C ASP A 100 28.22 -12.48 12.41
N THR A 101 29.09 -11.73 13.07
CA THR A 101 30.48 -11.48 12.64
C THR A 101 31.53 -12.09 13.57
N PHE A 102 31.12 -12.75 14.65
CA PHE A 102 31.99 -13.34 15.65
C PHE A 102 32.11 -14.87 15.52
N CYS A 103 31.30 -15.49 14.67
CA CYS A 103 31.36 -16.91 14.37
C CYS A 103 31.64 -17.13 12.88
N GLU A 104 32.81 -17.68 12.58
CA GLU A 104 33.36 -17.80 11.20
C GLU A 104 32.46 -18.59 10.24
N TYR A 105 31.72 -19.56 10.78
CA TYR A 105 30.86 -20.45 9.99
C TYR A 105 29.36 -20.19 10.14
N SER A 106 28.98 -19.13 10.83
CA SER A 106 27.57 -18.88 11.06
C SER A 106 26.98 -17.88 10.06
N ASN A 107 25.93 -18.30 9.40
CA ASN A 107 25.11 -17.41 8.58
C ASN A 107 23.81 -17.10 9.37
N ARG A 108 24.00 -16.50 10.55
CA ARG A 108 22.90 -16.14 11.46
C ARG A 108 22.65 -14.64 11.45
N PHE A 109 21.40 -14.31 11.70
CA PHE A 109 20.93 -12.94 11.84
C PHE A 109 20.28 -12.75 13.19
N LEU A 110 20.47 -11.58 13.78
CA LEU A 110 19.86 -11.25 15.05
C LEU A 110 18.38 -10.92 14.84
N VAL A 111 17.54 -11.56 15.64
CA VAL A 111 16.11 -11.31 15.71
C VAL A 111 15.72 -11.02 17.16
N TYR A 112 14.64 -10.27 17.35
CA TYR A 112 14.05 -10.03 18.67
C TYR A 112 12.63 -10.56 18.72
N TRP A 113 12.16 -10.93 19.91
CA TRP A 113 10.78 -11.37 20.13
C TRP A 113 9.85 -10.18 20.29
N ASP A 114 8.84 -10.08 19.44
CA ASP A 114 7.77 -9.09 19.57
C ASP A 114 6.51 -9.76 20.14
N GLU A 115 6.13 -9.38 21.38
CA GLU A 115 4.98 -9.97 22.07
C GLU A 115 3.65 -9.71 21.35
N ARG A 116 3.48 -8.54 20.73
CA ARG A 116 2.23 -8.17 20.03
C ARG A 116 2.05 -8.99 18.76
N TRP A 117 3.17 -9.29 18.09
CA TRP A 117 3.17 -10.11 16.88
C TRP A 117 3.39 -11.59 17.20
N GLU A 118 3.75 -11.94 18.46
CA GLU A 118 4.11 -13.30 18.86
C GLU A 118 5.05 -13.95 17.85
N CYS A 119 6.10 -13.24 17.49
CA CYS A 119 6.97 -13.61 16.39
C CYS A 119 8.36 -13.02 16.56
N TRP A 120 9.37 -13.75 16.07
CA TRP A 120 10.73 -13.25 15.93
C TRP A 120 10.83 -12.32 14.73
N LEU A 121 11.33 -11.12 14.92
CA LEU A 121 11.45 -10.07 13.91
C LEU A 121 12.91 -9.62 13.77
N LEU A 122 13.30 -9.17 12.57
CA LEU A 122 14.51 -8.35 12.42
C LEU A 122 14.33 -7.03 13.17
N LEU A 123 15.43 -6.44 13.65
CA LEU A 123 15.37 -5.08 14.17
C LEU A 123 14.69 -4.18 13.15
N ASN A 124 13.72 -3.39 13.61
CA ASN A 124 12.99 -2.52 12.72
C ASN A 124 12.80 -1.14 13.35
N PHE A 125 12.99 -0.12 12.53
CA PHE A 125 12.80 1.26 12.92
C PHE A 125 11.91 1.96 11.92
N ARG A 126 11.16 2.97 12.38
CA ARG A 126 10.52 3.88 11.46
C ARG A 126 11.61 4.60 10.65
N THR A 127 11.50 4.57 9.32
CA THR A 127 12.47 5.21 8.44
C THR A 127 12.55 6.71 8.74
N PRO A 128 13.74 7.25 9.06
CA PRO A 128 13.92 8.67 9.26
C PRO A 128 13.84 9.45 7.93
N ASP A 129 13.48 10.72 8.02
CA ASP A 129 13.32 11.56 6.83
C ASP A 129 14.66 12.05 6.24
N ASN A 130 15.72 12.16 7.07
CA ASN A 130 17.05 12.64 6.67
C ASN A 130 18.17 11.77 7.23
N ASN A 131 19.32 11.72 6.55
CA ASN A 131 20.54 10.98 6.93
C ASN A 131 20.25 9.55 7.41
N GLU A 132 19.44 8.86 6.62
CA GLU A 132 18.81 7.60 6.98
C GLU A 132 19.82 6.57 7.51
N VAL A 133 20.92 6.35 6.80
CA VAL A 133 21.92 5.32 7.14
C VAL A 133 22.60 5.62 8.47
N GLU A 134 23.03 6.87 8.70
CA GLU A 134 23.74 7.28 9.92
C GLU A 134 22.82 7.24 11.15
N VAL A 135 21.59 7.72 11.00
CA VAL A 135 20.59 7.69 12.06
C VAL A 135 20.24 6.25 12.44
N LEU A 136 20.06 5.38 11.45
CA LEU A 136 19.76 3.97 11.67
C LEU A 136 20.97 3.23 12.29
N ALA A 137 22.20 3.51 11.87
CA ALA A 137 23.41 2.93 12.45
C ALA A 137 23.52 3.30 13.93
N ARG A 138 23.34 4.56 14.27
CA ARG A 138 23.34 5.02 15.67
C ARG A 138 22.23 4.36 16.48
N ARG A 139 21.00 4.33 16.00
CA ARG A 139 19.88 3.65 16.69
C ARG A 139 20.12 2.18 16.90
N THR A 140 20.69 1.50 15.89
CA THR A 140 21.06 0.08 16.00
C THR A 140 22.12 -0.12 17.08
N ALA A 141 23.16 0.74 17.11
CA ALA A 141 24.21 0.69 18.10
C ALA A 141 23.68 0.97 19.53
N GLU A 142 22.81 1.97 19.69
CA GLU A 142 22.14 2.29 20.95
C GLU A 142 21.28 1.12 21.44
N THR A 143 20.46 0.54 20.55
CA THR A 143 19.57 -0.59 20.87
C THR A 143 20.34 -1.84 21.31
N LEU A 144 21.51 -2.07 20.75
CA LEU A 144 22.34 -3.25 21.05
C LEU A 144 23.48 -2.97 22.04
N HIS A 145 23.58 -1.75 22.56
CA HIS A 145 24.64 -1.30 23.47
C HIS A 145 26.05 -1.59 22.90
N VAL A 146 26.23 -1.37 21.60
CA VAL A 146 27.51 -1.54 20.90
C VAL A 146 28.06 -0.18 20.44
N PRO A 147 29.38 -0.06 20.17
CA PRO A 147 29.93 1.21 19.70
C PRO A 147 29.39 1.64 18.34
N ALA A 148 28.86 2.86 18.24
CA ALA A 148 28.33 3.40 16.99
C ALA A 148 29.39 3.47 15.87
N ALA A 149 30.65 3.77 16.22
CA ALA A 149 31.75 3.82 15.26
C ALA A 149 32.04 2.47 14.59
N GLU A 150 31.68 1.37 15.23
CA GLU A 150 31.89 0.01 14.76
C GLU A 150 30.64 -0.60 14.10
N THR A 151 29.54 0.16 14.04
CA THR A 151 28.28 -0.25 13.44
C THR A 151 28.14 0.38 12.06
N LYS A 152 28.26 -0.45 11.02
CA LYS A 152 28.11 -0.03 9.62
C LYS A 152 26.85 -0.62 9.01
N LEU A 153 26.05 0.21 8.36
CA LEU A 153 24.85 -0.18 7.65
C LEU A 153 25.06 -0.02 6.14
N GLN A 154 24.59 -1.00 5.39
CA GLN A 154 24.56 -0.95 3.94
C GLN A 154 23.12 -1.22 3.48
N TRP A 155 22.55 -0.31 2.71
CA TRP A 155 21.25 -0.50 2.07
C TRP A 155 21.33 -1.65 1.06
N GLN A 156 20.30 -2.49 1.00
CA GLN A 156 20.24 -3.65 0.13
C GLN A 156 19.06 -3.55 -0.85
N ASP A 157 17.83 -3.55 -0.35
CA ASP A 157 16.63 -3.63 -1.18
C ASP A 157 15.47 -2.85 -0.55
N VAL A 158 14.44 -2.58 -1.35
CA VAL A 158 13.18 -2.01 -0.90
C VAL A 158 12.02 -2.81 -1.45
N GLN A 159 11.07 -3.15 -0.59
CA GLN A 159 9.86 -3.83 -1.00
C GLN A 159 8.62 -3.14 -0.44
N VAL A 160 7.56 -3.12 -1.24
CA VAL A 160 6.28 -2.54 -0.87
C VAL A 160 5.25 -3.65 -0.79
N HIS A 161 4.63 -3.80 0.37
CA HIS A 161 3.63 -4.83 0.63
C HIS A 161 2.36 -4.21 1.20
N THR A 162 1.21 -4.74 0.78
CA THR A 162 -0.07 -4.41 1.40
C THR A 162 -0.43 -5.52 2.38
N LYS A 163 -0.45 -5.18 3.68
CA LYS A 163 -0.83 -6.11 4.75
C LYS A 163 -2.06 -5.60 5.50
N PHE A 164 -2.87 -6.53 5.99
CA PHE A 164 -3.98 -6.20 6.88
C PHE A 164 -3.43 -5.91 8.29
N SER A 165 -3.63 -4.69 8.76
CA SER A 165 -3.28 -4.30 10.14
C SER A 165 -4.38 -4.80 11.07
N VAL A 166 -4.05 -5.77 11.93
CA VAL A 166 -4.99 -6.33 12.90
C VAL A 166 -5.40 -5.29 13.95
N SER A 167 -4.48 -4.43 14.35
CA SER A 167 -4.72 -3.36 15.34
C SER A 167 -5.66 -2.29 14.82
N ASP A 168 -5.55 -1.91 13.56
CA ASP A 168 -6.33 -0.81 12.97
C ASP A 168 -7.50 -1.31 12.12
N ARG A 169 -7.59 -2.62 11.88
CA ARG A 169 -8.60 -3.30 11.05
C ARG A 169 -8.73 -2.75 9.62
N ILE A 170 -7.62 -2.24 9.08
CA ILE A 170 -7.54 -1.71 7.72
C ILE A 170 -6.34 -2.29 6.97
N ARG A 171 -6.39 -2.28 5.64
CA ARG A 171 -5.21 -2.57 4.83
C ARG A 171 -4.27 -1.39 4.85
N LYS A 172 -2.99 -1.64 5.12
CA LYS A 172 -1.92 -0.64 5.13
C LYS A 172 -0.85 -1.03 4.13
N VAL A 173 -0.24 -0.02 3.52
CA VAL A 173 0.94 -0.21 2.68
C VAL A 173 2.17 -0.03 3.53
N TYR A 174 3.01 -1.05 3.55
CA TYR A 174 4.31 -1.03 4.22
C TYR A 174 5.40 -0.98 3.17
N GLU A 175 6.28 -0.01 3.29
CA GLU A 175 7.54 0.03 2.56
C GLU A 175 8.63 -0.42 3.51
N HIS A 176 9.22 -1.55 3.21
CA HIS A 176 10.34 -2.13 3.96
C HIS A 176 11.64 -1.86 3.22
N ASN A 177 12.51 -1.05 3.82
CA ASN A 177 13.87 -0.83 3.37
C ASN A 177 14.79 -1.79 4.14
N LEU A 178 15.47 -2.70 3.46
CA LEU A 178 16.38 -3.66 4.08
C LEU A 178 17.79 -3.09 4.12
N TYR A 179 18.40 -3.13 5.31
CA TYR A 179 19.79 -2.80 5.56
C TYR A 179 20.51 -3.99 6.14
N MET A 180 21.68 -4.30 5.60
CA MET A 180 22.63 -5.24 6.22
C MET A 180 23.48 -4.47 7.22
N ALA A 181 23.52 -4.93 8.47
CA ALA A 181 24.37 -4.37 9.52
C ALA A 181 25.57 -5.27 9.77
N LYS A 182 26.76 -4.63 9.77
CA LYS A 182 28.01 -5.25 10.16
C LYS A 182 28.53 -4.54 11.42
N ILE A 183 28.67 -5.30 12.49
CA ILE A 183 29.20 -4.82 13.79
C ILE A 183 30.50 -5.59 14.03
N THR A 184 31.60 -4.86 14.27
CA THR A 184 32.93 -5.47 14.39
C THR A 184 33.29 -5.84 15.81
N SER A 185 32.74 -5.16 16.80
CA SER A 185 32.99 -5.44 18.22
C SER A 185 31.69 -5.79 18.94
N TRP A 186 31.69 -6.94 19.59
CA TRP A 186 30.55 -7.48 20.29
C TRP A 186 30.88 -7.74 21.77
N PRO A 187 30.05 -7.26 22.71
CA PRO A 187 30.08 -7.70 24.09
C PRO A 187 29.84 -9.22 24.18
N ASP A 188 30.56 -9.93 25.07
CA ASP A 188 30.44 -11.39 25.16
C ASP A 188 29.01 -11.83 25.54
N ALA A 189 28.29 -11.04 26.30
CA ALA A 189 26.92 -11.32 26.66
C ALA A 189 25.99 -11.44 25.42
N LEU A 190 26.26 -10.69 24.34
CA LEU A 190 25.45 -10.70 23.11
C LEU A 190 25.87 -11.76 22.11
N LYS A 191 26.98 -12.46 22.34
CA LYS A 191 27.45 -13.58 21.48
C LYS A 191 26.71 -14.89 21.76
N GLN A 192 25.93 -14.95 22.87
CA GLN A 192 25.11 -16.10 23.21
C GLN A 192 24.01 -16.30 22.17
N ARG A 193 23.64 -17.56 21.93
CA ARG A 193 22.59 -17.91 20.94
C ARG A 193 21.25 -17.18 21.21
N GLN A 194 20.94 -16.97 22.47
CA GLN A 194 19.75 -16.28 22.95
C GLN A 194 20.10 -15.48 24.20
N PHE A 195 19.64 -14.26 24.30
CA PHE A 195 19.94 -13.39 25.44
C PHE A 195 18.81 -12.37 25.62
N VAL A 196 18.79 -11.71 26.78
CA VAL A 196 17.85 -10.63 27.08
C VAL A 196 18.65 -9.34 27.22
N LEU A 197 18.19 -8.28 26.56
CA LEU A 197 18.76 -6.95 26.65
C LEU A 197 17.61 -5.94 26.83
N ASP A 198 17.67 -5.12 27.87
CA ASP A 198 16.63 -4.13 28.22
C ASP A 198 15.20 -4.73 28.30
N GLY A 199 15.09 -5.99 28.79
CA GLY A 199 13.82 -6.69 28.90
C GLY A 199 13.29 -7.28 27.59
N VAL A 200 14.01 -7.11 26.48
CA VAL A 200 13.67 -7.68 25.17
C VAL A 200 14.50 -8.94 24.94
N GLU A 201 13.84 -10.00 24.49
CA GLU A 201 14.51 -11.26 24.18
C GLU A 201 15.03 -11.23 22.74
N TYR A 202 16.31 -11.58 22.58
CA TYR A 202 17.02 -11.66 21.30
C TYR A 202 17.53 -13.07 21.04
N LYS A 203 17.62 -13.42 19.74
CA LYS A 203 18.11 -14.73 19.30
C LYS A 203 18.86 -14.61 17.99
N TRP A 204 19.96 -15.36 17.86
CA TRP A 204 20.65 -15.56 16.60
C TRP A 204 20.01 -16.73 15.84
N MET A 205 19.42 -16.44 14.68
CA MET A 205 18.76 -17.44 13.83
C MET A 205 19.36 -17.48 12.44
N THR A 206 19.53 -18.69 11.92
CA THR A 206 19.85 -18.91 10.50
C THR A 206 18.59 -18.71 9.65
N LEU A 207 18.75 -18.43 8.35
CA LEU A 207 17.62 -18.40 7.41
C LEU A 207 16.82 -19.71 7.41
N ARG A 208 17.51 -20.86 7.58
CA ARG A 208 16.85 -22.17 7.68
C ARG A 208 15.94 -22.27 8.91
N GLU A 209 16.41 -21.78 10.05
CA GLU A 209 15.61 -21.75 11.28
C GLU A 209 14.40 -20.81 11.14
N MET A 210 14.59 -19.63 10.52
CA MET A 210 13.49 -18.69 10.24
C MET A 210 12.44 -19.31 9.31
N LYS A 211 12.87 -20.03 8.27
CA LYS A 211 11.96 -20.74 7.34
C LYS A 211 11.20 -21.88 8.00
N ASN A 212 11.78 -22.53 8.99
CA ASN A 212 11.14 -23.62 9.74
C ASN A 212 10.23 -23.12 10.86
N ASP A 213 10.27 -21.84 11.19
CA ASP A 213 9.39 -21.24 12.19
C ASP A 213 8.04 -20.87 11.56
N SER A 214 6.98 -21.53 12.00
CA SER A 214 5.63 -21.36 11.46
C SER A 214 5.08 -19.95 11.65
N ASN A 215 5.40 -19.28 12.78
CA ASN A 215 4.94 -17.92 13.08
C ASN A 215 5.64 -16.90 12.19
N ILE A 216 6.96 -17.03 12.00
CA ILE A 216 7.72 -16.19 11.08
C ILE A 216 7.16 -16.35 9.66
N MET A 217 6.99 -17.58 9.19
CA MET A 217 6.51 -17.84 7.82
C MET A 217 5.06 -17.42 7.60
N LYS A 218 4.23 -17.40 8.63
CA LYS A 218 2.86 -16.90 8.56
C LYS A 218 2.79 -15.37 8.52
N LYS A 219 3.66 -14.68 9.28
CA LYS A 219 3.56 -13.22 9.54
C LYS A 219 4.57 -12.40 8.74
N ASN A 220 5.76 -12.95 8.43
CA ASN A 220 6.91 -12.25 7.84
C ASN A 220 7.62 -13.02 6.73
N ARG A 221 6.92 -13.85 5.99
CA ARG A 221 7.47 -14.58 4.85
C ARG A 221 8.19 -13.66 3.86
N ASP A 222 7.59 -12.51 3.58
CA ASP A 222 8.13 -11.48 2.70
C ASP A 222 9.50 -10.98 3.16
N VAL A 223 9.68 -10.72 4.45
CA VAL A 223 10.96 -10.28 5.04
C VAL A 223 12.02 -11.39 4.93
N VAL A 224 11.65 -12.63 5.23
CA VAL A 224 12.57 -13.78 5.09
C VAL A 224 12.99 -13.99 3.64
N THR A 225 12.06 -13.86 2.69
CA THR A 225 12.37 -13.98 1.25
C THR A 225 13.29 -12.85 0.77
N MET A 226 13.05 -11.63 1.27
CA MET A 226 13.89 -10.46 0.98
C MET A 226 15.33 -10.68 1.51
N LEU A 227 15.43 -11.15 2.76
CA LEU A 227 16.74 -11.45 3.37
C LEU A 227 17.48 -12.60 2.67
N GLU A 228 16.76 -13.62 2.22
CA GLU A 228 17.37 -14.74 1.48
C GLU A 228 17.98 -14.31 0.15
N LYS A 229 17.28 -13.44 -0.58
CA LYS A 229 17.75 -12.93 -1.87
C LYS A 229 19.08 -12.16 -1.73
N GLU A 230 19.24 -11.44 -0.61
CA GLU A 230 20.43 -10.62 -0.37
C GLU A 230 21.56 -11.37 0.37
N ALA A 231 21.27 -12.54 0.94
CA ALA A 231 22.24 -13.38 1.64
C ALA A 231 22.85 -14.48 0.75
N ALA A 232 22.32 -14.68 -0.46
CA ALA A 232 22.80 -15.64 -1.45
C ALA A 232 24.00 -15.09 -2.22
#